data_0880881cd0dbafdb844815d561ec11fd
#
_entry.id   0880881cd0dbafdb844815d561ec11fd
#
_cell.length_a   1.000
_cell.length_b   1.000
_cell.length_c   1.000
_cell.angle_alpha   90.00
_cell.angle_beta   90.00
_cell.angle_gamma   90.00
#
_symmetry.space_group_name_H-M   'P 1'
#
loop_
_entity.id
_entity.type
_entity.pdbx_description
1 polymer ?
#
loop_
_entity_poly.entity_id
_entity_poly.type
_entity_poly.pdbx_seq_one_letter_code
_entity_poly.pdbx_strand_id
1 'polypeptide(L)'
;FSNNDSKKIGYIREDLEKKKNSLTKREYYAILTSLMYATDKIANTVGHFEHFLSKKPIDRDVTLRVPFITKDRMSKSKIFNMDANELVKNIKADITYIDPPYNARQYINFYHVLENLAKWEKPTEFEGVSMKFKRDNLKSGYSKSKAPLLMEDLISHIDSKLIIVSYNNTYNAKSGASNNKISEEELYNILSKKGKTTIIEIDYKSFNAGKTDFENHKEKLYVCEVGK
;
A
#
# COMPACT_ATOMS: atom_id res chain seq x y z
N PHE A 1 12.82 16.17 3.49
CA PHE A 1 14.25 15.90 3.76
C PHE A 1 15.02 17.20 3.86
N SER A 2 16.15 17.20 4.60
CA SER A 2 17.15 18.24 4.43
C SER A 2 17.84 18.13 3.07
N ASN A 3 18.54 19.20 2.65
CA ASN A 3 19.30 19.19 1.40
C ASN A 3 20.46 18.17 1.45
N ASN A 4 21.10 18.02 2.62
CA ASN A 4 22.18 17.07 2.82
C ASN A 4 21.68 15.62 2.77
N ASP A 5 20.58 15.32 3.45
CA ASP A 5 19.98 13.97 3.42
C ASP A 5 19.51 13.57 2.03
N SER A 6 18.88 14.48 1.29
CA SER A 6 18.45 14.24 -0.09
C SER A 6 19.62 13.89 -1.00
N LYS A 7 20.75 14.60 -0.86
CA LYS A 7 21.98 14.31 -1.61
C LYS A 7 22.56 12.94 -1.24
N LYS A 8 22.60 12.61 0.06
CA LYS A 8 23.08 11.29 0.51
C LYS A 8 22.23 10.15 -0.04
N ILE A 9 20.89 10.26 0.05
CA ILE A 9 19.95 9.27 -0.49
C ILE A 9 20.18 9.10 -2.00
N GLY A 10 20.22 10.20 -2.74
CA GLY A 10 20.43 10.17 -4.20
C GLY A 10 21.78 9.57 -4.57
N TYR A 11 22.85 9.90 -3.86
CA TYR A 11 24.18 9.35 -4.09
C TYR A 11 24.22 7.83 -3.86
N ILE A 12 23.66 7.36 -2.73
CA ILE A 12 23.62 5.92 -2.41
C ILE A 12 22.79 5.18 -3.48
N ARG A 13 21.66 5.74 -3.90
CA ARG A 13 20.81 5.10 -4.91
C ARG A 13 21.49 5.03 -6.28
N GLU A 14 22.20 6.09 -6.66
CA GLU A 14 22.95 6.14 -7.92
C GLU A 14 24.13 5.16 -7.92
N ASP A 15 24.85 5.07 -6.81
CA ASP A 15 25.96 4.13 -6.65
C ASP A 15 25.47 2.67 -6.70
N LEU A 16 24.31 2.40 -6.07
CA LEU A 16 23.68 1.09 -6.14
C LEU A 16 23.29 0.72 -7.59
N GLU A 17 22.76 1.67 -8.38
CA GLU A 17 22.40 1.39 -9.77
C GLU A 17 23.67 1.11 -10.63
N LYS A 18 24.74 1.86 -10.42
CA LYS A 18 26.03 1.61 -11.12
C LYS A 18 26.58 0.22 -10.81
N LYS A 19 26.38 -0.26 -9.59
CA LYS A 19 26.87 -1.57 -9.12
C LYS A 19 25.92 -2.73 -9.42
N LYS A 20 24.76 -2.49 -10.01
CA LYS A 20 23.69 -3.48 -10.22
C LYS A 20 24.16 -4.77 -10.87
N ASN A 21 25.04 -4.66 -11.88
CA ASN A 21 25.54 -5.83 -12.61
C ASN A 21 26.67 -6.58 -11.88
N SER A 22 27.28 -5.99 -10.86
CA SER A 22 28.30 -6.62 -10.01
C SER A 22 27.75 -7.26 -8.74
N LEU A 23 26.47 -7.05 -8.46
CA LEU A 23 25.77 -7.59 -7.31
C LEU A 23 24.84 -8.74 -7.73
N THR A 24 24.64 -9.71 -6.86
CA THR A 24 23.54 -10.65 -7.01
C THR A 24 22.20 -9.92 -6.84
N LYS A 25 21.11 -10.44 -7.42
CA LYS A 25 19.78 -9.87 -7.22
C LYS A 25 19.42 -9.70 -5.73
N ARG A 26 19.84 -10.66 -4.91
CA ARG A 26 19.58 -10.64 -3.45
C ARG A 26 20.29 -9.48 -2.77
N GLU A 27 21.57 -9.29 -3.06
CA GLU A 27 22.36 -8.17 -2.51
C GLU A 27 21.79 -6.83 -2.95
N TYR A 28 21.51 -6.67 -4.25
CA TYR A 28 20.92 -5.46 -4.78
C TYR A 28 19.60 -5.09 -4.07
N TYR A 29 18.66 -6.02 -3.98
CA TYR A 29 17.37 -5.75 -3.35
C TYR A 29 17.47 -5.61 -1.82
N ALA A 30 18.41 -6.26 -1.15
CA ALA A 30 18.65 -6.07 0.28
C ALA A 30 19.15 -4.64 0.56
N ILE A 31 20.09 -4.12 -0.24
CA ILE A 31 20.58 -2.74 -0.12
C ILE A 31 19.50 -1.74 -0.45
N LEU A 32 18.74 -1.96 -1.54
CA LEU A 32 17.62 -1.10 -1.93
C LEU A 32 16.56 -1.03 -0.83
N THR A 33 16.17 -2.16 -0.26
CA THR A 33 15.22 -2.23 0.85
C THR A 33 15.75 -1.47 2.07
N SER A 34 17.04 -1.65 2.40
CA SER A 34 17.69 -0.92 3.48
C SER A 34 17.66 0.60 3.26
N LEU A 35 17.90 1.05 2.03
CA LEU A 35 17.83 2.46 1.66
C LEU A 35 16.39 3.01 1.77
N MET A 36 15.39 2.25 1.34
CA MET A 36 13.98 2.63 1.48
C MET A 36 13.58 2.82 2.94
N TYR A 37 13.94 1.89 3.83
CA TYR A 37 13.71 2.01 5.27
C TYR A 37 14.45 3.21 5.88
N ALA A 38 15.72 3.42 5.51
CA ALA A 38 16.48 4.57 5.99
C ALA A 38 15.84 5.89 5.54
N THR A 39 15.38 5.96 4.29
CA THR A 39 14.70 7.13 3.72
C THR A 39 13.40 7.43 4.47
N ASP A 40 12.56 6.43 4.68
CA ASP A 40 11.29 6.60 5.40
C ASP A 40 11.54 7.08 6.84
N LYS A 41 12.51 6.49 7.53
CA LYS A 41 12.84 6.82 8.93
C LYS A 41 13.27 8.27 9.13
N ILE A 42 13.98 8.87 8.16
CA ILE A 42 14.46 10.27 8.26
C ILE A 42 13.53 11.28 7.57
N ALA A 43 12.44 10.81 6.99
CA ALA A 43 11.49 11.68 6.31
C ALA A 43 10.88 12.71 7.26
N ASN A 44 10.78 13.97 6.81
CA ASN A 44 10.10 15.04 7.52
C ASN A 44 8.61 15.03 7.20
N THR A 45 7.93 13.91 7.45
CA THR A 45 6.54 13.65 7.08
C THR A 45 5.69 13.25 8.28
N VAL A 46 4.39 13.10 8.04
CA VAL A 46 3.40 12.62 9.02
C VAL A 46 3.06 11.13 8.83
N GLY A 47 4.03 10.33 8.38
CA GLY A 47 3.86 8.90 8.12
C GLY A 47 3.63 8.55 6.65
N HIS A 48 3.57 9.54 5.75
CA HIS A 48 3.52 9.35 4.30
C HIS A 48 4.04 10.59 3.56
N PHE A 49 4.49 10.45 2.32
CA PHE A 49 5.18 11.49 1.57
C PHE A 49 4.27 12.54 0.90
N GLU A 50 2.96 12.40 0.96
CA GLU A 50 2.04 13.40 0.40
C GLU A 50 2.01 14.68 1.25
N HIS A 51 2.25 14.57 2.56
CA HIS A 51 2.29 15.70 3.48
C HIS A 51 3.58 15.69 4.29
N PHE A 52 4.16 16.86 4.47
CA PHE A 52 5.35 17.05 5.27
C PHE A 52 5.07 18.03 6.44
N LEU A 53 5.89 17.92 7.47
CA LEU A 53 5.83 18.79 8.63
C LEU A 53 6.28 20.21 8.24
N SER A 54 5.60 21.23 8.77
CA SER A 54 5.93 22.64 8.51
C SER A 54 7.29 23.10 9.08
N LYS A 55 7.82 22.33 10.06
CA LYS A 55 9.14 22.61 10.63
C LYS A 55 10.23 22.33 9.58
N LYS A 56 11.24 23.22 9.55
CA LYS A 56 12.41 23.03 8.66
C LYS A 56 13.07 21.68 8.94
N PRO A 57 13.33 20.87 7.92
CA PRO A 57 14.03 19.61 8.10
C PRO A 57 15.44 19.84 8.65
N ILE A 58 15.85 19.00 9.58
CA ILE A 58 17.20 18.96 10.11
C ILE A 58 17.97 17.80 9.47
N ASP A 59 19.29 17.93 9.37
CA ASP A 59 20.14 16.84 8.92
C ASP A 59 20.05 15.64 9.88
N ARG A 60 19.91 14.46 9.30
CA ARG A 60 19.85 13.18 10.01
C ARG A 60 20.86 12.21 9.39
N ASP A 61 21.19 11.16 10.12
CA ASP A 61 22.07 10.13 9.57
C ASP A 61 21.29 9.12 8.73
N VAL A 62 21.62 9.06 7.44
CA VAL A 62 21.15 7.99 6.55
C VAL A 62 21.89 6.71 6.88
N THR A 63 21.35 5.91 7.78
CA THR A 63 21.97 4.66 8.23
C THR A 63 21.32 3.47 7.54
N LEU A 64 22.07 2.78 6.71
CA LEU A 64 21.64 1.52 6.09
C LEU A 64 21.77 0.38 7.13
N ARG A 65 20.71 -0.39 7.26
CA ARG A 65 20.67 -1.58 8.13
C ARG A 65 20.31 -2.79 7.30
N VAL A 66 21.03 -3.89 7.47
CA VAL A 66 20.70 -5.14 6.77
C VAL A 66 19.29 -5.58 7.18
N PRO A 67 18.36 -5.76 6.21
CA PRO A 67 17.03 -6.26 6.52
C PRO A 67 17.11 -7.66 7.14
N PHE A 68 16.25 -7.94 8.11
CA PHE A 68 16.16 -9.27 8.68
C PHE A 68 15.55 -10.25 7.66
N ILE A 69 16.38 -11.15 7.15
CA ILE A 69 16.01 -12.11 6.11
C ILE A 69 16.11 -13.53 6.68
N THR A 70 14.98 -14.23 6.83
CA THR A 70 14.96 -15.63 7.24
C THR A 70 15.06 -16.56 6.03
N LYS A 71 16.03 -17.48 6.02
CA LYS A 71 16.23 -18.44 4.92
C LYS A 71 15.00 -19.35 4.72
N ASP A 72 14.37 -19.78 5.79
CA ASP A 72 13.31 -20.81 5.77
C ASP A 72 11.98 -20.35 5.18
N ARG A 73 11.72 -19.03 5.18
CA ARG A 73 10.46 -18.48 4.62
C ARG A 73 10.56 -18.10 3.15
N MET A 74 11.74 -17.84 2.64
CA MET A 74 11.92 -17.31 1.28
C MET A 74 11.70 -18.37 0.17
N SER A 75 12.01 -19.63 0.42
CA SER A 75 11.93 -20.70 -0.60
C SER A 75 10.49 -21.10 -0.96
N LYS A 76 9.52 -20.76 -0.10
CA LYS A 76 8.09 -21.15 -0.26
C LYS A 76 7.19 -19.98 -0.65
N SER A 77 7.71 -18.75 -0.70
CA SER A 77 6.91 -17.55 -1.00
C SER A 77 7.04 -17.16 -2.47
N LYS A 78 5.90 -16.83 -3.09
CA LYS A 78 5.85 -16.20 -4.41
C LYS A 78 5.33 -14.77 -4.25
N ILE A 79 6.00 -13.81 -4.89
CA ILE A 79 5.63 -12.40 -4.86
C ILE A 79 5.26 -11.98 -6.27
N PHE A 80 4.11 -11.33 -6.40
CA PHE A 80 3.60 -10.80 -7.65
C PHE A 80 3.45 -9.28 -7.55
N ASN A 81 3.83 -8.55 -8.60
CA ASN A 81 3.60 -7.12 -8.73
C ASN A 81 2.80 -6.88 -10.01
N MET A 82 1.48 -7.04 -9.91
CA MET A 82 0.55 -6.90 -11.03
C MET A 82 -0.85 -6.55 -10.51
N ASP A 83 -1.78 -6.29 -11.42
CA ASP A 83 -3.18 -6.06 -11.07
C ASP A 83 -3.78 -7.30 -10.40
N ALA A 84 -4.48 -7.11 -9.27
CA ALA A 84 -5.02 -8.19 -8.47
C ALA A 84 -6.13 -8.96 -9.21
N ASN A 85 -6.94 -8.28 -10.02
CA ASN A 85 -8.02 -8.89 -10.79
C ASN A 85 -7.46 -9.83 -11.89
N GLU A 86 -6.27 -9.50 -12.43
CA GLU A 86 -5.59 -10.38 -13.37
C GLU A 86 -4.86 -11.53 -12.66
N LEU A 87 -4.29 -11.26 -11.49
CA LEU A 87 -3.56 -12.28 -10.72
C LEU A 87 -4.47 -13.43 -10.29
N VAL A 88 -5.66 -13.13 -9.73
CA VAL A 88 -6.55 -14.16 -9.18
C VAL A 88 -7.08 -15.16 -10.22
N LYS A 89 -7.08 -14.78 -11.49
CA LYS A 89 -7.46 -15.68 -12.59
C LYS A 89 -6.44 -16.82 -12.81
N ASN A 90 -5.22 -16.68 -12.27
CA ASN A 90 -4.10 -17.56 -12.54
C ASN A 90 -3.53 -18.25 -11.28
N ILE A 91 -4.12 -18.02 -10.12
CA ILE A 91 -3.66 -18.60 -8.86
C ILE A 91 -4.80 -19.31 -8.13
N LYS A 92 -4.41 -20.29 -7.30
CA LYS A 92 -5.28 -20.99 -6.38
C LYS A 92 -4.68 -20.98 -4.99
N ALA A 93 -5.51 -20.82 -3.98
CA ALA A 93 -5.10 -20.80 -2.58
C ALA A 93 -6.16 -21.48 -1.69
N ASP A 94 -5.78 -21.93 -0.50
CA ASP A 94 -6.76 -22.37 0.50
C ASP A 94 -7.47 -21.18 1.11
N ILE A 95 -6.72 -20.08 1.37
CA ILE A 95 -7.21 -18.85 1.98
C ILE A 95 -6.72 -17.66 1.13
N THR A 96 -7.62 -16.76 0.78
CA THR A 96 -7.29 -15.46 0.18
C THR A 96 -7.63 -14.35 1.13
N TYR A 97 -6.62 -13.54 1.50
CA TYR A 97 -6.81 -12.32 2.30
C TYR A 97 -6.69 -11.10 1.39
N ILE A 98 -7.66 -10.19 1.48
CA ILE A 98 -7.78 -9.01 0.63
C ILE A 98 -7.81 -7.77 1.53
N ASP A 99 -6.86 -6.86 1.30
CA ASP A 99 -6.77 -5.56 1.97
C ASP A 99 -6.68 -4.45 0.89
N PRO A 100 -7.82 -4.04 0.32
CA PRO A 100 -7.87 -3.08 -0.77
C PRO A 100 -7.77 -1.64 -0.24
N PRO A 101 -7.49 -0.64 -1.10
CA PRO A 101 -7.71 0.75 -0.74
C PRO A 101 -9.19 1.01 -0.40
N TYR A 102 -9.48 1.59 0.78
CA TYR A 102 -10.85 1.78 1.25
C TYR A 102 -11.52 3.03 0.66
N ASN A 103 -10.75 4.09 0.44
CA ASN A 103 -11.26 5.43 0.15
C ASN A 103 -10.60 6.08 -1.09
N ALA A 104 -10.87 7.36 -1.35
CA ALA A 104 -10.36 8.07 -2.53
C ALA A 104 -8.84 8.32 -2.52
N ARG A 105 -8.16 8.04 -1.42
CA ARG A 105 -6.72 8.30 -1.30
C ARG A 105 -5.93 7.26 -2.08
N GLN A 106 -5.06 7.74 -2.95
CA GLN A 106 -4.22 6.88 -3.80
C GLN A 106 -2.89 6.60 -3.09
N TYR A 107 -2.55 5.33 -2.89
CA TYR A 107 -1.29 4.94 -2.26
C TYR A 107 -0.06 5.47 -2.98
N ILE A 108 -0.11 5.59 -4.31
CA ILE A 108 0.99 6.19 -5.06
C ILE A 108 1.25 7.65 -4.68
N ASN A 109 0.25 8.39 -4.20
CA ASN A 109 0.46 9.72 -3.66
C ASN A 109 1.21 9.69 -2.32
N PHE A 110 0.94 8.66 -1.50
CA PHE A 110 1.59 8.51 -0.21
C PHE A 110 3.04 8.05 -0.32
N TYR A 111 3.33 7.21 -1.31
CA TYR A 111 4.61 6.50 -1.42
C TYR A 111 5.39 6.82 -2.69
N HIS A 112 5.06 7.92 -3.40
CA HIS A 112 5.72 8.30 -4.66
C HIS A 112 7.24 8.44 -4.54
N VAL A 113 7.77 8.86 -3.39
CA VAL A 113 9.21 8.94 -3.15
C VAL A 113 9.84 7.55 -3.11
N LEU A 114 9.22 6.61 -2.40
CA LEU A 114 9.71 5.22 -2.32
C LEU A 114 9.56 4.50 -3.66
N GLU A 115 8.49 4.77 -4.40
CA GLU A 115 8.30 4.24 -5.76
C GLU A 115 9.42 4.71 -6.70
N ASN A 116 9.74 6.01 -6.66
CA ASN A 116 10.86 6.56 -7.45
C ASN A 116 12.20 5.95 -7.04
N LEU A 117 12.45 5.74 -5.73
CA LEU A 117 13.66 5.05 -5.27
C LEU A 117 13.71 3.60 -5.74
N ALA A 118 12.58 2.89 -5.72
CA ALA A 118 12.52 1.51 -6.17
C ALA A 118 12.80 1.38 -7.67
N LYS A 119 12.12 2.17 -8.51
CA LYS A 119 12.24 2.11 -9.97
C LYS A 119 13.44 2.86 -10.52
N TRP A 120 13.80 3.96 -9.90
CA TRP A 120 14.89 4.86 -10.33
C TRP A 120 14.73 5.41 -11.76
N GLU A 121 13.49 5.74 -12.14
CA GLU A 121 13.14 6.27 -13.47
C GLU A 121 13.56 7.74 -13.65
N LYS A 122 13.93 8.43 -12.55
CA LYS A 122 14.43 9.83 -12.54
C LYS A 122 13.47 10.80 -13.24
N PRO A 123 12.22 10.91 -12.81
CA PRO A 123 11.27 11.83 -13.42
C PRO A 123 11.80 13.26 -13.36
N THR A 124 11.54 14.04 -14.39
CA THR A 124 11.95 15.45 -14.51
C THR A 124 10.79 16.41 -14.27
N GLU A 125 9.56 15.93 -14.42
CA GLU A 125 8.34 16.71 -14.24
C GLU A 125 7.67 16.35 -12.90
N PHE A 126 7.38 17.38 -12.12
CA PHE A 126 6.76 17.23 -10.80
C PHE A 126 5.58 18.17 -10.64
N GLU A 127 4.60 17.76 -9.85
CA GLU A 127 3.41 18.52 -9.53
C GLU A 127 3.16 18.61 -8.02
N GLY A 128 2.55 19.72 -7.61
CA GLY A 128 2.18 20.00 -6.24
C GLY A 128 3.37 20.22 -5.30
N VAL A 129 3.04 20.59 -4.08
CA VAL A 129 4.05 20.94 -3.04
C VAL A 129 4.90 19.75 -2.62
N SER A 130 4.34 18.55 -2.68
CA SER A 130 5.03 17.29 -2.34
C SER A 130 5.84 16.69 -3.50
N MET A 131 6.00 17.44 -4.60
CA MET A 131 6.84 17.05 -5.74
C MET A 131 6.50 15.65 -6.26
N LYS A 132 5.22 15.41 -6.55
CA LYS A 132 4.74 14.15 -7.12
C LYS A 132 5.01 14.12 -8.63
N PHE A 133 5.58 13.02 -9.12
CA PHE A 133 5.76 12.81 -10.55
C PHE A 133 4.44 12.36 -11.24
N LYS A 134 4.38 12.36 -12.56
CA LYS A 134 3.24 11.88 -13.33
C LYS A 134 3.03 10.38 -13.08
N ARG A 135 1.82 10.00 -12.58
CA ARG A 135 1.55 8.67 -12.01
C ARG A 135 0.14 8.14 -12.29
N ASP A 136 -0.51 8.61 -13.33
CA ASP A 136 -1.91 8.27 -13.62
C ASP A 136 -2.11 6.77 -13.86
N ASN A 137 -1.12 6.11 -14.46
CA ASN A 137 -1.07 4.67 -14.69
C ASN A 137 -0.87 3.83 -13.40
N LEU A 138 -0.48 4.46 -12.29
CA LEU A 138 -0.26 3.80 -11.00
C LEU A 138 -1.42 4.00 -10.02
N LYS A 139 -2.47 4.71 -10.45
CA LYS A 139 -3.65 4.96 -9.61
C LYS A 139 -4.57 3.74 -9.57
N SER A 140 -4.92 3.30 -8.35
CA SER A 140 -5.83 2.18 -8.14
C SER A 140 -7.27 2.53 -8.53
N GLY A 141 -7.94 1.61 -9.20
CA GLY A 141 -9.37 1.68 -9.47
C GLY A 141 -10.24 1.49 -8.22
N TYR A 142 -9.71 0.79 -7.21
CA TYR A 142 -10.39 0.61 -5.93
C TYR A 142 -10.55 1.90 -5.13
N SER A 143 -9.79 2.95 -5.41
CA SER A 143 -9.97 4.29 -4.84
C SER A 143 -10.92 5.18 -5.66
N LYS A 144 -11.68 4.63 -6.61
CA LYS A 144 -12.62 5.33 -7.50
C LYS A 144 -14.02 4.75 -7.37
N SER A 145 -15.01 5.40 -7.98
CA SER A 145 -16.43 4.94 -7.99
C SER A 145 -16.64 3.55 -8.58
N LYS A 146 -15.71 3.05 -9.39
CA LYS A 146 -15.78 1.70 -9.96
C LYS A 146 -15.31 0.58 -9.00
N ALA A 147 -14.95 0.92 -7.76
CA ALA A 147 -14.46 -0.06 -6.79
C ALA A 147 -15.41 -1.25 -6.53
N PRO A 148 -16.75 -1.07 -6.41
CA PRO A 148 -17.66 -2.21 -6.25
C PRO A 148 -17.59 -3.19 -7.41
N LEU A 149 -17.55 -2.70 -8.65
CA LEU A 149 -17.44 -3.55 -9.86
C LEU A 149 -16.12 -4.32 -9.91
N LEU A 150 -15.02 -3.67 -9.54
CA LEU A 150 -13.71 -4.33 -9.47
C LEU A 150 -13.67 -5.39 -8.37
N MET A 151 -14.30 -5.12 -7.22
CA MET A 151 -14.38 -6.09 -6.12
C MET A 151 -15.23 -7.30 -6.53
N GLU A 152 -16.36 -7.07 -7.19
CA GLU A 152 -17.20 -8.16 -7.69
C GLU A 152 -16.46 -9.05 -8.70
N ASP A 153 -15.76 -8.44 -9.65
CA ASP A 153 -14.93 -9.17 -10.61
C ASP A 153 -13.82 -9.97 -9.89
N LEU A 154 -13.10 -9.34 -8.94
CA LEU A 154 -12.07 -9.99 -8.14
C LEU A 154 -12.61 -11.23 -7.42
N ILE A 155 -13.67 -11.06 -6.62
CA ILE A 155 -14.26 -12.13 -5.80
C ILE A 155 -14.80 -13.27 -6.68
N SER A 156 -15.40 -12.95 -7.81
CA SER A 156 -15.94 -13.96 -8.73
C SER A 156 -14.87 -14.92 -9.26
N HIS A 157 -13.64 -14.41 -9.50
CA HIS A 157 -12.53 -15.18 -10.07
C HIS A 157 -11.61 -15.86 -9.05
N ILE A 158 -11.76 -15.56 -7.75
CA ILE A 158 -10.94 -16.21 -6.71
C ILE A 158 -11.27 -17.72 -6.61
N ASP A 159 -10.24 -18.55 -6.73
CA ASP A 159 -10.29 -20.00 -6.44
C ASP A 159 -9.67 -20.26 -5.05
N SER A 160 -10.50 -20.16 -4.01
CA SER A 160 -10.11 -20.41 -2.62
C SER A 160 -11.25 -21.00 -1.82
N LYS A 161 -10.95 -21.71 -0.73
CA LYS A 161 -11.94 -22.24 0.20
C LYS A 161 -12.49 -21.16 1.13
N LEU A 162 -11.64 -20.20 1.47
CA LEU A 162 -11.96 -19.11 2.37
C LEU A 162 -11.48 -17.79 1.79
N ILE A 163 -12.34 -16.77 1.76
CA ILE A 163 -12.00 -15.41 1.38
C ILE A 163 -12.20 -14.51 2.60
N ILE A 164 -11.18 -13.73 2.94
CA ILE A 164 -11.23 -12.75 4.03
C ILE A 164 -10.97 -11.38 3.44
N VAL A 165 -11.89 -10.45 3.63
CA VAL A 165 -11.72 -9.06 3.20
C VAL A 165 -11.65 -8.17 4.45
N SER A 166 -10.56 -7.42 4.60
CA SER A 166 -10.45 -6.35 5.59
C SER A 166 -11.04 -5.07 5.01
N TYR A 167 -11.91 -4.43 5.77
CA TYR A 167 -12.53 -3.16 5.40
C TYR A 167 -12.99 -2.41 6.67
N ASN A 168 -13.11 -1.09 6.63
CA ASN A 168 -13.56 -0.32 7.77
C ASN A 168 -14.98 0.27 7.58
N ASN A 169 -15.52 0.93 8.59
CA ASN A 169 -16.89 1.48 8.58
C ASN A 169 -16.97 2.99 8.28
N THR A 170 -16.01 3.57 7.55
CA THR A 170 -15.96 5.03 7.32
C THR A 170 -16.79 5.53 6.14
N TYR A 171 -17.99 4.96 5.90
CA TYR A 171 -18.88 5.35 4.79
C TYR A 171 -19.35 6.79 4.87
N ASN A 172 -19.62 7.28 6.07
CA ASN A 172 -20.18 8.59 6.36
C ASN A 172 -19.17 9.54 7.01
N ALA A 173 -17.88 9.41 6.66
CA ALA A 173 -16.87 10.32 7.16
C ALA A 173 -17.16 11.75 6.70
N LYS A 174 -16.91 12.75 7.54
CA LYS A 174 -17.11 14.18 7.23
C LYS A 174 -16.33 14.65 6.00
N SER A 175 -15.20 13.98 5.69
CA SER A 175 -14.40 14.26 4.50
C SER A 175 -14.70 13.24 3.39
N GLY A 176 -15.15 13.71 2.25
CA GLY A 176 -15.42 12.86 1.07
C GLY A 176 -14.19 12.05 0.60
N ALA A 177 -12.97 12.54 0.90
CA ALA A 177 -11.72 11.81 0.63
C ALA A 177 -11.52 10.60 1.56
N SER A 178 -12.17 10.59 2.72
CA SER A 178 -12.10 9.52 3.71
C SER A 178 -13.26 8.53 3.61
N ASN A 179 -14.28 8.83 2.79
CA ASN A 179 -15.41 7.94 2.60
C ASN A 179 -14.99 6.67 1.86
N ASN A 180 -15.44 5.53 2.36
CA ASN A 180 -15.29 4.25 1.68
C ASN A 180 -15.87 4.28 0.28
N LYS A 181 -15.28 3.52 -0.63
CA LYS A 181 -15.73 3.41 -2.03
C LYS A 181 -16.68 2.25 -2.27
N ILE A 182 -16.73 1.31 -1.34
CA ILE A 182 -17.65 0.19 -1.34
C ILE A 182 -18.43 0.27 -0.02
N SER A 183 -19.74 0.26 -0.06
CA SER A 183 -20.57 0.21 1.15
C SER A 183 -20.52 -1.16 1.80
N GLU A 184 -20.90 -1.25 3.06
CA GLU A 184 -20.99 -2.52 3.79
C GLU A 184 -21.94 -3.49 3.11
N GLU A 185 -23.10 -2.98 2.71
CA GLU A 185 -24.14 -3.77 2.02
C GLU A 185 -23.64 -4.29 0.67
N GLU A 186 -22.99 -3.44 -0.14
CA GLU A 186 -22.40 -3.86 -1.40
C GLU A 186 -21.34 -4.96 -1.21
N LEU A 187 -20.42 -4.77 -0.25
CA LEU A 187 -19.36 -5.74 0.00
C LEU A 187 -19.91 -7.07 0.52
N TYR A 188 -20.88 -7.02 1.44
CA TYR A 188 -21.57 -8.21 1.94
C TYR A 188 -22.29 -8.95 0.82
N ASN A 189 -23.01 -8.24 -0.04
CA ASN A 189 -23.75 -8.82 -1.16
C ASN A 189 -22.81 -9.46 -2.20
N ILE A 190 -21.68 -8.82 -2.50
CA ILE A 190 -20.66 -9.37 -3.40
C ILE A 190 -20.12 -10.70 -2.86
N LEU A 191 -19.74 -10.74 -1.59
CA LEU A 191 -19.19 -11.95 -0.96
C LEU A 191 -20.25 -13.05 -0.80
N SER A 192 -21.49 -12.69 -0.48
CA SER A 192 -22.59 -13.64 -0.31
C SER A 192 -22.97 -14.37 -1.60
N LYS A 193 -22.69 -13.80 -2.77
CA LYS A 193 -22.82 -14.51 -4.07
C LYS A 193 -21.80 -15.65 -4.21
N LYS A 194 -20.66 -15.59 -3.51
CA LYS A 194 -19.58 -16.57 -3.57
C LYS A 194 -19.71 -17.65 -2.51
N GLY A 195 -20.28 -17.32 -1.34
CA GLY A 195 -20.43 -18.26 -0.24
C GLY A 195 -21.04 -17.67 1.02
N LYS A 196 -21.06 -18.47 2.09
CA LYS A 196 -21.59 -18.04 3.40
C LYS A 196 -20.67 -16.98 4.00
N THR A 197 -21.18 -15.76 4.17
CA THR A 197 -20.41 -14.62 4.67
C THR A 197 -20.81 -14.26 6.09
N THR A 198 -19.80 -14.08 6.96
CA THR A 198 -19.92 -13.57 8.34
C THR A 198 -19.05 -12.34 8.50
N ILE A 199 -19.45 -11.40 9.38
CA ILE A 199 -18.70 -10.17 9.67
C ILE A 199 -18.19 -10.24 11.10
N ILE A 200 -16.89 -10.02 11.29
CA ILE A 200 -16.23 -9.86 12.58
C ILE A 200 -15.86 -8.41 12.74
N GLU A 201 -16.30 -7.76 13.80
CA GLU A 201 -16.01 -6.35 14.08
C GLU A 201 -14.99 -6.24 15.20
N ILE A 202 -14.03 -5.33 15.02
CA ILE A 202 -12.99 -5.02 16.00
C ILE A 202 -12.98 -3.51 16.21
N ASP A 203 -13.07 -3.09 17.47
CA ASP A 203 -12.94 -1.67 17.81
C ASP A 203 -11.53 -1.18 17.50
N TYR A 204 -11.45 -0.14 16.70
CA TYR A 204 -10.18 0.42 16.24
C TYR A 204 -10.08 1.89 16.61
N LYS A 205 -9.04 2.26 17.38
CA LYS A 205 -8.70 3.68 17.57
C LYS A 205 -8.05 4.19 16.29
N SER A 206 -8.79 4.99 15.53
CA SER A 206 -8.23 5.66 14.36
C SER A 206 -7.01 6.51 14.74
N PHE A 207 -5.94 6.40 13.98
CA PHE A 207 -4.83 7.33 14.08
C PHE A 207 -5.27 8.70 13.54
N ASN A 208 -5.70 9.58 14.45
CA ASN A 208 -6.12 10.94 14.11
C ASN A 208 -4.95 11.90 14.32
N ALA A 209 -4.42 12.44 13.23
CA ALA A 209 -3.58 13.65 13.26
C ALA A 209 -4.38 14.92 13.62
N GLY A 210 -5.51 14.77 14.33
CA GLY A 210 -6.36 15.78 14.91
C GLY A 210 -7.36 16.44 13.96
N LYS A 211 -8.56 15.96 13.86
CA LYS A 211 -9.82 16.72 13.56
C LYS A 211 -11.02 15.83 13.28
N THR A 212 -10.89 14.51 13.22
CA THR A 212 -12.03 13.63 12.95
C THR A 212 -12.33 12.80 14.19
N ASP A 213 -13.22 13.29 15.04
CA ASP A 213 -13.90 12.44 16.02
C ASP A 213 -14.87 11.54 15.23
N PHE A 214 -14.42 10.34 14.93
CA PHE A 214 -15.27 9.26 14.48
C PHE A 214 -15.55 8.40 15.72
N GLU A 215 -16.65 8.69 16.39
CA GLU A 215 -17.17 7.82 17.43
C GLU A 215 -17.54 6.48 16.77
N ASN A 216 -17.10 5.34 17.34
CA ASN A 216 -17.33 3.99 16.83
C ASN A 216 -16.60 3.62 15.53
N HIS A 217 -15.35 4.03 15.37
CA HIS A 217 -14.52 3.51 14.28
C HIS A 217 -14.23 2.02 14.49
N LYS A 218 -14.63 1.19 13.53
CA LYS A 218 -14.42 -0.26 13.54
C LYS A 218 -13.66 -0.71 12.31
N GLU A 219 -12.73 -1.61 12.51
CA GLU A 219 -12.23 -2.48 11.45
C GLU A 219 -13.09 -3.73 11.38
N LYS A 220 -13.42 -4.15 10.17
CA LYS A 220 -14.28 -5.30 9.91
C LYS A 220 -13.56 -6.33 9.06
N LEU A 221 -13.68 -7.59 9.45
CA LEU A 221 -13.28 -8.72 8.65
C LEU A 221 -14.53 -9.41 8.11
N TYR A 222 -14.67 -9.40 6.81
CA TYR A 222 -15.69 -10.17 6.09
C TYR A 222 -15.10 -11.54 5.77
N VAL A 223 -15.63 -12.57 6.35
CA VAL A 223 -15.16 -13.95 6.21
C VAL A 223 -16.18 -14.72 5.39
N CYS A 224 -15.80 -15.09 4.16
CA CYS A 224 -16.65 -15.83 3.23
C CYS A 224 -16.15 -17.28 3.10
N GLU A 225 -16.93 -18.25 3.56
CA GLU A 225 -16.74 -19.66 3.28
C GLU A 225 -17.32 -19.97 1.90
N VAL A 226 -16.43 -20.22 0.92
CA VAL A 226 -16.84 -20.43 -0.47
C VAL A 226 -17.64 -21.71 -0.61
N GLY A 227 -18.84 -21.61 -1.19
CA GLY A 227 -19.70 -22.75 -1.45
C GLY A 227 -19.02 -23.78 -2.38
N LYS A 228 -19.33 -25.04 -2.15
CA LYS A 228 -18.89 -26.15 -3.06
C LYS A 228 -19.69 -26.13 -4.33
#